data_b9cc6e4f26214458dd0efe081c12af80
#
_entry.id   b9cc6e4f26214458dd0efe081c12af80
#
_cell.length_a   1.000
_cell.length_b   1.000
_cell.length_c   1.000
_cell.angle_alpha   90.00
_cell.angle_beta   90.00
_cell.angle_gamma   90.00
#
_symmetry.space_group_name_H-M   'P 1'
#
loop_
_entity.id
_entity.type
_entity.pdbx_description
1 polymer ?
#
loop_
_entity_poly.entity_id
_entity_poly.type
_entity_poly.pdbx_seq_one_letter_code
_entity_poly.pdbx_strand_id
1 'polypeptide(L)'
;MCTPLTALRFAMLFGGVAVLAACESTIRSPEANSAQAAGEQQLVRKVGADAAALSPGSATYQIGVQDVLEIVVFKVPELTRNVQVSDSGTINLPLIGEMQAAGLTSQEVEHELARRLGASYLKNPQVNIYVKEYNSQRVTIEGSVRSPGVFPIRGRMTLMQALATSGGPDRDYASSDVMVFRTHDGQRGGLEYNIDSIRSGEALDPPLQNGDVVVVPTSTGKFIFQSLLKTVPVAANVRSVVP
;
A
#
# COMPACT_ATOMS: atom_id res chain seq x y z
N MET A 1 46.21 9.20 -63.50
CA MET A 1 46.88 8.47 -64.60
C MET A 1 46.06 7.28 -64.92
N CYS A 2 45.52 7.43 -66.10
CA CYS A 2 45.34 6.48 -67.19
C CYS A 2 44.25 5.46 -67.09
N THR A 3 43.20 5.74 -67.73
CA THR A 3 42.30 4.91 -68.54
C THR A 3 43.05 4.03 -69.55
N PRO A 4 42.47 3.20 -70.45
CA PRO A 4 41.08 2.95 -70.81
C PRO A 4 40.78 1.55 -71.43
N LEU A 5 39.51 1.40 -71.88
CA LEU A 5 39.03 0.78 -73.15
C LEU A 5 39.21 -0.76 -73.29
N THR A 6 38.23 -1.51 -73.66
CA THR A 6 37.65 -1.60 -75.01
C THR A 6 36.41 -2.49 -75.07
N ALA A 7 35.48 -2.05 -75.78
CA ALA A 7 34.27 -2.65 -76.32
C ALA A 7 34.54 -3.98 -77.10
N LEU A 8 33.55 -4.86 -77.20
CA LEU A 8 33.11 -5.40 -78.50
C LEU A 8 31.71 -6.03 -78.41
N ARG A 9 30.93 -5.61 -79.37
CA ARG A 9 29.58 -6.05 -79.74
C ARG A 9 29.59 -7.52 -80.15
N PHE A 10 28.50 -8.26 -79.86
CA PHE A 10 27.86 -9.07 -80.95
C PHE A 10 26.36 -9.28 -80.57
N ALA A 11 25.56 -9.03 -81.60
CA ALA A 11 24.12 -9.20 -81.61
C ALA A 11 23.75 -10.63 -82.04
N MET A 12 22.60 -11.11 -81.58
CA MET A 12 21.53 -11.79 -82.35
C MET A 12 20.64 -12.61 -81.45
N LEU A 13 19.41 -12.17 -81.31
CA LEU A 13 18.18 -12.69 -81.90
C LEU A 13 17.69 -14.10 -81.45
N PHE A 14 16.44 -14.05 -81.13
CA PHE A 14 15.38 -15.07 -81.15
C PHE A 14 14.97 -15.64 -79.81
N GLY A 15 13.71 -15.34 -79.53
CA GLY A 15 12.70 -16.34 -79.33
C GLY A 15 12.03 -16.28 -77.97
N GLY A 16 10.86 -15.71 -77.90
CA GLY A 16 9.85 -15.64 -76.92
C GLY A 16 9.67 -16.84 -76.01
N VAL A 17 9.25 -16.55 -74.86
CA VAL A 17 8.07 -17.10 -74.16
C VAL A 17 7.91 -16.30 -72.86
N ALA A 18 6.85 -15.57 -72.75
CA ALA A 18 6.42 -14.90 -71.52
C ALA A 18 5.99 -15.98 -70.52
N VAL A 19 6.71 -16.11 -69.41
CA VAL A 19 6.18 -16.73 -68.21
C VAL A 19 6.06 -15.65 -67.13
N LEU A 20 4.85 -15.19 -66.98
CA LEU A 20 4.43 -14.39 -65.83
C LEU A 20 4.53 -15.27 -64.57
N ALA A 21 5.65 -15.21 -63.88
CA ALA A 21 5.73 -15.67 -62.52
C ALA A 21 5.19 -14.56 -61.60
N ALA A 22 3.94 -14.71 -61.22
CA ALA A 22 3.34 -13.94 -60.14
C ALA A 22 4.11 -14.23 -58.85
N CYS A 23 4.87 -13.26 -58.38
CA CYS A 23 5.36 -13.23 -57.01
C CYS A 23 4.16 -12.96 -56.11
N GLU A 24 3.52 -13.99 -55.63
CA GLU A 24 2.64 -13.97 -54.49
C GLU A 24 3.50 -13.67 -53.26
N SER A 25 3.65 -12.40 -52.92
CA SER A 25 4.10 -11.95 -51.62
C SER A 25 3.03 -12.33 -50.59
N THR A 26 3.20 -13.46 -49.98
CA THR A 26 2.42 -13.88 -48.79
C THR A 26 2.63 -12.83 -47.72
N ILE A 27 1.72 -11.86 -47.65
CA ILE A 27 1.56 -10.98 -46.49
C ILE A 27 1.11 -11.88 -45.36
N ARG A 28 2.08 -12.30 -44.58
CA ARG A 28 1.83 -13.01 -43.31
C ARG A 28 1.14 -12.03 -42.39
N SER A 29 -0.15 -12.22 -42.21
CA SER A 29 -1.00 -11.44 -41.28
C SER A 29 -0.39 -11.41 -39.89
N PRO A 30 -0.44 -10.28 -39.17
CA PRO A 30 0.10 -10.13 -37.83
C PRO A 30 -0.88 -10.65 -36.77
N GLU A 31 -1.33 -11.91 -36.89
CA GLU A 31 -2.19 -12.52 -35.85
C GLU A 31 -1.43 -13.02 -34.62
N ALA A 32 -0.11 -13.19 -34.70
CA ALA A 32 0.68 -13.64 -33.56
C ALA A 32 0.98 -12.54 -32.51
N ASN A 33 0.78 -11.27 -32.87
CA ASN A 33 1.09 -10.14 -31.97
C ASN A 33 -0.11 -9.65 -31.15
N SER A 34 -1.33 -10.06 -31.51
CA SER A 34 -2.54 -9.63 -30.81
C SER A 34 -2.76 -10.40 -29.49
N ALA A 35 -2.32 -11.66 -29.43
CA ALA A 35 -2.45 -12.47 -28.22
C ALA A 35 -1.44 -12.05 -27.12
N GLN A 36 -0.23 -11.65 -27.51
CA GLN A 36 0.77 -11.12 -26.58
C GLN A 36 0.39 -9.73 -26.08
N ALA A 37 -0.09 -8.84 -26.96
CA ALA A 37 -0.57 -7.53 -26.56
C ALA A 37 -1.82 -7.58 -25.66
N ALA A 38 -2.70 -8.54 -25.88
CA ALA A 38 -3.87 -8.77 -25.01
C ALA A 38 -3.45 -9.28 -23.62
N GLY A 39 -2.44 -10.15 -23.56
CA GLY A 39 -1.88 -10.65 -22.29
C GLY A 39 -1.20 -9.57 -21.48
N GLU A 40 -0.40 -8.70 -22.10
CA GLU A 40 0.24 -7.56 -21.43
C GLU A 40 -0.77 -6.51 -20.96
N GLN A 41 -1.78 -6.21 -21.77
CA GLN A 41 -2.86 -5.29 -21.36
C GLN A 41 -3.69 -5.83 -20.21
N GLN A 42 -3.90 -7.15 -20.15
CA GLN A 42 -4.64 -7.79 -19.06
C GLN A 42 -3.82 -7.83 -17.77
N LEU A 43 -2.50 -8.04 -17.85
CA LEU A 43 -1.58 -7.96 -16.72
C LEU A 43 -1.50 -6.53 -16.16
N VAL A 44 -1.33 -5.53 -17.02
CA VAL A 44 -1.31 -4.11 -16.65
C VAL A 44 -2.65 -3.68 -16.03
N ARG A 45 -3.78 -4.19 -16.53
CA ARG A 45 -5.10 -3.89 -15.98
C ARG A 45 -5.31 -4.54 -14.61
N LYS A 46 -4.81 -5.76 -14.41
CA LYS A 46 -4.87 -6.45 -13.11
C LYS A 46 -3.97 -5.78 -12.07
N VAL A 47 -2.73 -5.47 -12.42
CA VAL A 47 -1.81 -4.71 -11.56
C VAL A 47 -2.36 -3.30 -11.26
N GLY A 48 -3.01 -2.64 -12.24
CA GLY A 48 -3.64 -1.34 -12.04
C GLY A 48 -4.87 -1.38 -11.13
N ALA A 49 -5.67 -2.44 -11.16
CA ALA A 49 -6.82 -2.62 -10.28
C ALA A 49 -6.37 -2.91 -8.83
N ASP A 50 -5.34 -3.75 -8.66
CA ASP A 50 -4.76 -4.05 -7.36
C ASP A 50 -3.98 -2.85 -6.81
N ALA A 51 -3.32 -2.05 -7.67
CA ALA A 51 -2.66 -0.81 -7.29
C ALA A 51 -3.65 0.29 -6.86
N ALA A 52 -4.84 0.35 -7.45
CA ALA A 52 -5.90 1.25 -7.00
C ALA A 52 -6.45 0.86 -5.62
N ALA A 53 -6.50 -0.44 -5.30
CA ALA A 53 -6.82 -0.94 -3.97
C ALA A 53 -5.69 -0.70 -2.95
N LEU A 54 -4.45 -0.55 -3.43
CA LEU A 54 -3.24 -0.31 -2.64
C LEU A 54 -2.83 1.18 -2.62
N SER A 55 -3.63 2.09 -3.22
CA SER A 55 -3.32 3.51 -3.22
C SER A 55 -3.16 4.03 -1.79
N PRO A 56 -1.98 4.54 -1.41
CA PRO A 56 -1.78 5.16 -0.10
C PRO A 56 -2.70 6.38 0.00
N GLY A 57 -3.75 6.31 0.80
CA GLY A 57 -4.66 7.42 1.04
C GLY A 57 -6.16 7.13 0.92
N SER A 58 -6.58 5.98 0.40
CA SER A 58 -8.02 5.67 0.28
C SER A 58 -8.63 4.95 1.50
N ALA A 59 -7.83 4.52 2.48
CA ALA A 59 -8.39 4.12 3.76
C ALA A 59 -8.43 5.34 4.67
N THR A 60 -9.61 5.89 4.81
CA THR A 60 -9.86 7.00 5.71
C THR A 60 -9.57 6.56 7.14
N TYR A 61 -8.69 7.30 7.82
CA TYR A 61 -8.38 7.05 9.22
C TYR A 61 -9.65 7.17 10.06
N GLN A 62 -9.91 6.18 10.90
CA GLN A 62 -10.95 6.23 11.90
C GLN A 62 -10.34 6.66 13.23
N ILE A 63 -10.91 7.71 13.79
CA ILE A 63 -10.51 8.23 15.09
C ILE A 63 -10.70 7.13 16.14
N GLY A 64 -9.75 7.00 17.04
CA GLY A 64 -9.81 6.05 18.13
C GLY A 64 -9.66 6.70 19.50
N VAL A 65 -9.75 5.88 20.53
CA VAL A 65 -9.58 6.35 21.93
C VAL A 65 -8.17 6.90 22.13
N GLN A 66 -8.04 7.94 22.97
CA GLN A 66 -6.78 8.63 23.28
C GLN A 66 -6.16 9.44 22.12
N ASP A 67 -6.76 9.46 20.92
CA ASP A 67 -6.34 10.40 19.88
C ASP A 67 -6.56 11.83 20.33
N VAL A 68 -5.68 12.74 19.91
CA VAL A 68 -5.84 14.17 20.15
C VAL A 68 -6.29 14.84 18.87
N LEU A 69 -7.47 15.44 18.92
CA LEU A 69 -8.09 16.17 17.82
C LEU A 69 -7.87 17.67 18.01
N GLU A 70 -7.46 18.36 16.97
CA GLU A 70 -7.53 19.82 16.89
C GLU A 70 -8.81 20.20 16.15
N ILE A 71 -9.72 20.86 16.87
CA ILE A 71 -11.00 21.34 16.35
C ILE A 71 -10.86 22.82 16.09
N VAL A 72 -11.11 23.24 14.84
CA VAL A 72 -11.05 24.62 14.40
C VAL A 72 -12.44 25.05 13.94
N VAL A 73 -13.02 26.02 14.61
CA VAL A 73 -14.33 26.63 14.24
C VAL A 73 -14.09 27.99 13.62
N PHE A 74 -14.42 28.14 12.34
CA PHE A 74 -14.19 29.39 11.60
C PHE A 74 -14.92 30.56 12.24
N LYS A 75 -14.19 31.65 12.47
CA LYS A 75 -14.66 32.90 13.13
C LYS A 75 -15.13 32.75 14.59
N VAL A 76 -14.86 31.60 15.23
CA VAL A 76 -15.21 31.38 16.65
C VAL A 76 -13.99 30.77 17.37
N PRO A 77 -12.95 31.58 17.66
CA PRO A 77 -11.73 31.11 18.29
C PRO A 77 -11.94 30.50 19.68
N GLU A 78 -13.00 30.89 20.38
CA GLU A 78 -13.36 30.38 21.71
C GLU A 78 -13.70 28.87 21.70
N LEU A 79 -14.15 28.35 20.55
CA LEU A 79 -14.46 26.95 20.36
C LEU A 79 -13.28 26.15 19.73
N THR A 80 -12.24 26.88 19.26
CA THR A 80 -11.04 26.27 18.69
C THR A 80 -10.16 25.72 19.81
N ARG A 81 -9.94 24.40 19.84
CA ARG A 81 -9.16 23.74 20.88
C ARG A 81 -8.67 22.35 20.50
N ASN A 82 -7.70 21.86 21.26
CA ASN A 82 -7.33 20.46 21.25
C ASN A 82 -8.21 19.69 22.25
N VAL A 83 -8.72 18.54 21.82
CA VAL A 83 -9.56 17.66 22.65
C VAL A 83 -9.04 16.23 22.48
N GLN A 84 -8.87 15.56 23.59
CA GLN A 84 -8.52 14.13 23.59
C GLN A 84 -9.80 13.30 23.59
N VAL A 85 -9.80 12.24 22.78
CA VAL A 85 -10.89 11.25 22.78
C VAL A 85 -10.77 10.40 24.06
N SER A 86 -11.85 10.37 24.81
CA SER A 86 -11.92 9.63 26.09
C SER A 86 -11.87 8.11 25.86
N ASP A 87 -11.70 7.35 26.93
CA ASP A 87 -11.73 5.88 26.88
C ASP A 87 -13.13 5.34 26.49
N SER A 88 -14.19 6.13 26.67
CA SER A 88 -15.54 5.82 26.16
C SER A 88 -15.69 6.12 24.67
N GLY A 89 -14.67 6.69 24.01
CA GLY A 89 -14.71 7.05 22.60
C GLY A 89 -15.38 8.39 22.31
N THR A 90 -15.67 9.20 23.35
CA THR A 90 -16.33 10.50 23.22
C THR A 90 -15.35 11.65 23.30
N ILE A 91 -15.72 12.78 22.74
CA ILE A 91 -15.10 14.09 22.96
C ILE A 91 -16.08 15.01 23.67
N ASN A 92 -15.57 15.91 24.52
CA ASN A 92 -16.38 16.88 25.23
C ASN A 92 -16.05 18.30 24.76
N LEU A 93 -17.06 19.04 24.33
CA LEU A 93 -16.96 20.39 23.82
C LEU A 93 -17.92 21.33 24.52
N PRO A 94 -17.53 22.58 24.75
CA PRO A 94 -18.43 23.57 25.25
C PRO A 94 -19.67 23.71 24.36
N LEU A 95 -20.79 24.03 24.94
CA LEU A 95 -22.10 24.22 24.31
C LEU A 95 -22.80 22.93 23.89
N ILE A 96 -22.09 21.95 23.34
CA ILE A 96 -22.68 20.73 22.80
C ILE A 96 -22.49 19.48 23.71
N GLY A 97 -21.63 19.61 24.75
CA GLY A 97 -21.35 18.50 25.66
C GLY A 97 -20.61 17.34 25.01
N GLU A 98 -20.94 16.12 25.39
CA GLU A 98 -20.30 14.89 24.87
C GLU A 98 -20.87 14.47 23.52
N MET A 99 -19.96 14.02 22.64
CA MET A 99 -20.32 13.39 21.37
C MET A 99 -19.36 12.26 21.02
N GLN A 100 -19.87 11.23 20.34
CA GLN A 100 -19.08 10.10 19.85
C GLN A 100 -18.10 10.59 18.78
N ALA A 101 -16.84 10.19 18.90
CA ALA A 101 -15.79 10.45 17.92
C ALA A 101 -15.07 9.16 17.48
N ALA A 102 -14.85 8.21 18.41
CA ALA A 102 -14.21 6.95 18.07
C ALA A 102 -15.05 6.12 17.09
N GLY A 103 -14.38 5.52 16.11
CA GLY A 103 -15.00 4.78 15.02
C GLY A 103 -15.45 5.64 13.84
N LEU A 104 -15.46 6.96 13.99
CA LEU A 104 -15.81 7.90 12.94
C LEU A 104 -14.56 8.47 12.26
N THR A 105 -14.72 8.92 11.04
CA THR A 105 -13.71 9.70 10.31
C THR A 105 -13.72 11.17 10.75
N SER A 106 -12.65 11.92 10.50
CA SER A 106 -12.63 13.35 10.78
C SER A 106 -13.81 14.08 10.12
N GLN A 107 -14.14 13.72 8.88
CA GLN A 107 -15.25 14.33 8.14
C GLN A 107 -16.62 14.05 8.78
N GLU A 108 -16.86 12.84 9.25
CA GLU A 108 -18.12 12.49 9.93
C GLU A 108 -18.26 13.27 11.24
N VAL A 109 -17.16 13.41 12.00
CA VAL A 109 -17.15 14.22 13.23
C VAL A 109 -17.34 15.70 12.92
N GLU A 110 -16.72 16.25 11.85
CA GLU A 110 -16.94 17.62 11.37
C GLU A 110 -18.41 17.88 11.06
N HIS A 111 -19.04 16.99 10.29
CA HIS A 111 -20.45 17.11 9.93
C HIS A 111 -21.37 17.07 11.15
N GLU A 112 -21.14 16.14 12.07
CA GLU A 112 -21.97 16.00 13.26
C GLU A 112 -21.78 17.20 14.19
N LEU A 113 -20.53 17.69 14.33
CA LEU A 113 -20.24 18.88 15.13
C LEU A 113 -20.88 20.13 14.53
N ALA A 114 -20.74 20.32 13.21
CA ALA A 114 -21.38 21.44 12.52
C ALA A 114 -22.91 21.40 12.66
N ARG A 115 -23.52 20.21 12.54
CA ARG A 115 -24.96 20.03 12.74
C ARG A 115 -25.41 20.42 14.15
N ARG A 116 -24.70 19.98 15.20
CA ARG A 116 -25.02 20.30 16.60
C ARG A 116 -24.85 21.77 16.90
N LEU A 117 -23.76 22.40 16.47
CA LEU A 117 -23.53 23.84 16.63
C LEU A 117 -24.54 24.67 15.86
N GLY A 118 -24.92 24.23 14.67
CA GLY A 118 -25.90 24.92 13.81
C GLY A 118 -27.32 24.86 14.32
N ALA A 119 -27.67 23.86 15.12
CA ALA A 119 -29.03 23.68 15.66
C ALA A 119 -29.42 24.77 16.67
N SER A 120 -28.44 25.28 17.47
CA SER A 120 -28.80 26.16 18.61
C SER A 120 -27.86 27.34 18.86
N TYR A 121 -26.64 27.31 18.29
CA TYR A 121 -25.60 28.27 18.71
C TYR A 121 -25.03 29.12 17.58
N LEU A 122 -24.84 28.61 16.37
CA LEU A 122 -24.15 29.26 15.27
C LEU A 122 -24.97 29.21 13.97
N LYS A 123 -24.90 30.25 13.15
CA LYS A 123 -25.44 30.22 11.78
C LYS A 123 -24.38 29.74 10.82
N ASN A 124 -24.66 28.62 10.13
CA ASN A 124 -23.76 28.01 9.15
C ASN A 124 -22.32 27.82 9.66
N PRO A 125 -22.09 27.06 10.77
CA PRO A 125 -20.76 26.84 11.30
C PRO A 125 -19.90 26.04 10.32
N GLN A 126 -18.67 26.53 10.11
CA GLN A 126 -17.65 25.80 9.37
C GLN A 126 -16.65 25.21 10.38
N VAL A 127 -16.56 23.91 10.42
CA VAL A 127 -15.73 23.17 11.37
C VAL A 127 -14.73 22.35 10.59
N ASN A 128 -13.46 22.39 11.00
CA ASN A 128 -12.41 21.51 10.49
C ASN A 128 -11.82 20.75 11.67
N ILE A 129 -11.55 19.47 11.47
CA ILE A 129 -10.96 18.59 12.48
C ILE A 129 -9.69 17.94 11.93
N TYR A 130 -8.60 18.14 12.66
CA TYR A 130 -7.31 17.54 12.37
C TYR A 130 -6.92 16.57 13.48
N VAL A 131 -6.44 15.39 13.13
CA VAL A 131 -5.84 14.49 14.12
C VAL A 131 -4.43 14.99 14.39
N LYS A 132 -4.21 15.58 15.55
CA LYS A 132 -2.92 16.12 15.97
C LYS A 132 -1.98 15.04 16.47
N GLU A 133 -2.52 14.09 17.26
CA GLU A 133 -1.78 12.95 17.76
C GLU A 133 -2.55 11.65 17.51
N TYR A 134 -1.88 10.73 16.82
CA TYR A 134 -2.39 9.40 16.48
C TYR A 134 -1.97 8.43 17.58
N ASN A 135 -2.77 8.29 18.61
CA ASN A 135 -2.47 7.48 19.79
C ASN A 135 -3.19 6.14 19.82
N SER A 136 -4.29 6.01 19.07
CA SER A 136 -5.16 4.85 19.10
C SER A 136 -4.65 3.69 18.24
N GLN A 137 -3.99 3.97 17.12
CA GLN A 137 -3.53 2.95 16.18
C GLN A 137 -2.00 2.97 16.10
N ARG A 138 -1.38 1.87 16.51
CA ARG A 138 0.08 1.77 16.61
C ARG A 138 0.58 0.41 16.15
N VAL A 139 1.80 0.38 15.65
CA VAL A 139 2.59 -0.81 15.36
C VAL A 139 3.90 -0.75 16.15
N THR A 140 4.31 -1.87 16.68
CA THR A 140 5.62 -2.01 17.33
C THR A 140 6.59 -2.63 16.34
N ILE A 141 7.78 -2.04 16.22
CA ILE A 141 8.86 -2.56 15.38
C ILE A 141 10.06 -2.82 16.28
N GLU A 142 10.53 -4.05 16.29
CA GLU A 142 11.64 -4.48 17.13
C GLU A 142 12.65 -5.38 16.40
N GLY A 143 13.80 -5.60 17.02
CA GLY A 143 14.87 -6.41 16.48
C GLY A 143 15.88 -5.61 15.67
N SER A 144 16.44 -6.19 14.61
CA SER A 144 17.51 -5.62 13.81
C SER A 144 17.02 -4.54 12.83
N VAL A 145 16.54 -3.43 13.38
CA VAL A 145 16.19 -2.20 12.66
C VAL A 145 16.96 -1.03 13.24
N ARG A 146 17.13 0.05 12.47
CA ARG A 146 17.90 1.22 12.93
C ARG A 146 17.28 1.93 14.11
N SER A 147 15.97 2.03 14.16
CA SER A 147 15.22 2.74 15.20
C SER A 147 14.03 1.89 15.64
N PRO A 148 14.25 0.90 16.54
CA PRO A 148 13.15 0.13 17.09
C PRO A 148 12.26 1.03 17.96
N GLY A 149 10.96 0.74 17.99
CA GLY A 149 10.00 1.53 18.76
C GLY A 149 8.56 1.29 18.38
N VAL A 150 7.69 2.14 18.93
CA VAL A 150 6.26 2.14 18.64
C VAL A 150 5.95 3.29 17.70
N PHE A 151 5.30 2.99 16.56
CA PHE A 151 5.01 3.96 15.52
C PHE A 151 3.50 4.07 15.31
N PRO A 152 2.98 5.28 15.11
CA PRO A 152 1.55 5.48 14.83
C PRO A 152 1.23 5.07 13.39
N ILE A 153 0.08 4.42 13.21
CA ILE A 153 -0.51 4.12 11.90
C ILE A 153 -1.41 5.28 11.49
N ARG A 154 -1.02 6.00 10.44
CA ARG A 154 -1.77 7.14 9.91
C ARG A 154 -2.50 6.74 8.61
N GLY A 155 -3.65 6.07 8.75
CA GLY A 155 -4.34 5.49 7.61
C GLY A 155 -3.85 4.07 7.30
N ARG A 156 -3.58 3.74 6.03
CA ARG A 156 -3.00 2.43 5.67
C ARG A 156 -1.49 2.46 5.83
N MET A 157 -0.97 1.47 6.49
CA MET A 157 0.47 1.25 6.62
C MET A 157 0.79 -0.18 6.21
N THR A 158 1.75 -0.34 5.31
CA THR A 158 2.25 -1.66 4.90
C THR A 158 3.51 -2.04 5.68
N LEU A 159 3.91 -3.30 5.62
CA LEU A 159 5.13 -3.80 6.26
C LEU A 159 6.37 -3.01 5.79
N MET A 160 6.49 -2.79 4.48
CA MET A 160 7.64 -2.04 3.93
C MET A 160 7.64 -0.58 4.36
N GLN A 161 6.48 0.05 4.46
CA GLN A 161 6.36 1.43 4.97
C GLN A 161 6.72 1.52 6.45
N ALA A 162 6.29 0.55 7.26
CA ALA A 162 6.63 0.49 8.68
C ALA A 162 8.15 0.32 8.88
N LEU A 163 8.77 -0.61 8.15
CA LEU A 163 10.20 -0.79 8.17
C LEU A 163 10.96 0.48 7.71
N ALA A 164 10.47 1.16 6.67
CA ALA A 164 11.06 2.42 6.24
C ALA A 164 10.97 3.51 7.31
N THR A 165 9.85 3.57 8.04
CA THR A 165 9.65 4.54 9.15
C THR A 165 10.63 4.30 10.31
N SER A 166 10.98 3.03 10.58
CA SER A 166 12.01 2.67 11.57
C SER A 166 13.46 2.84 11.07
N GLY A 167 13.65 3.46 9.91
CA GLY A 167 14.96 3.66 9.29
C GLY A 167 15.48 2.46 8.50
N GLY A 168 14.64 1.45 8.32
CA GLY A 168 14.95 0.21 7.60
C GLY A 168 15.64 -0.85 8.45
N PRO A 169 15.70 -2.08 7.94
CA PRO A 169 16.48 -3.16 8.53
C PRO A 169 17.97 -2.80 8.56
N ASP A 170 18.66 -3.25 9.59
CA ASP A 170 20.11 -3.12 9.66
C ASP A 170 20.75 -3.95 8.54
N ARG A 171 21.61 -3.31 7.72
CA ARG A 171 22.17 -3.94 6.53
C ARG A 171 23.09 -5.11 6.82
N ASP A 172 23.75 -5.06 7.97
CA ASP A 172 24.81 -6.01 8.30
C ASP A 172 24.27 -7.20 9.10
N TYR A 173 23.19 -7.00 9.85
CA TYR A 173 22.71 -7.98 10.83
C TYR A 173 21.27 -8.45 10.61
N ALA A 174 20.44 -7.72 9.90
CA ALA A 174 19.05 -8.07 9.73
C ALA A 174 18.85 -9.29 8.82
N SER A 175 17.90 -10.14 9.18
CA SER A 175 17.40 -11.17 8.27
C SER A 175 16.45 -10.57 7.24
N SER A 176 16.40 -11.14 6.03
CA SER A 176 15.36 -10.83 5.05
C SER A 176 13.97 -11.34 5.46
N ASP A 177 13.91 -12.34 6.35
CA ASP A 177 12.64 -12.88 6.84
C ASP A 177 12.23 -12.12 8.09
N VAL A 178 11.06 -11.51 8.04
CA VAL A 178 10.47 -10.67 9.09
C VAL A 178 9.21 -11.35 9.60
N MET A 179 9.02 -11.31 10.91
CA MET A 179 7.81 -11.85 11.54
C MET A 179 6.86 -10.72 11.90
N VAL A 180 5.60 -10.87 11.54
CA VAL A 180 4.52 -9.99 12.00
C VAL A 180 3.63 -10.79 12.94
N PHE A 181 3.61 -10.39 14.19
CA PHE A 181 2.71 -10.96 15.20
C PHE A 181 1.45 -10.12 15.28
N ARG A 182 0.32 -10.79 15.14
CA ARG A 182 -1.01 -10.19 15.24
C ARG A 182 -1.82 -10.92 16.27
N THR A 183 -2.55 -10.19 17.11
CA THR A 183 -3.49 -10.77 18.07
C THR A 183 -4.89 -10.68 17.48
N HIS A 184 -5.54 -11.83 17.32
CA HIS A 184 -6.93 -11.92 16.88
C HIS A 184 -7.69 -12.80 17.89
N ASP A 185 -8.81 -12.31 18.39
CA ASP A 185 -9.64 -13.00 19.40
C ASP A 185 -8.85 -13.51 20.63
N GLY A 186 -7.88 -12.71 21.10
CA GLY A 186 -7.03 -13.05 22.23
C GLY A 186 -5.93 -14.08 21.93
N GLN A 187 -5.86 -14.61 20.72
CA GLN A 187 -4.79 -15.49 20.27
C GLN A 187 -3.75 -14.73 19.44
N ARG A 188 -2.49 -14.95 19.77
CA ARG A 188 -1.36 -14.34 19.05
C ARG A 188 -0.88 -15.28 17.95
N GLY A 189 -1.01 -14.88 16.70
CA GLY A 189 -0.47 -15.56 15.53
C GLY A 189 0.78 -14.86 15.01
N GLY A 190 1.70 -15.60 14.40
CA GLY A 190 2.86 -15.07 13.70
C GLY A 190 2.79 -15.39 12.21
N LEU A 191 3.06 -14.39 11.37
CA LEU A 191 3.15 -14.51 9.92
C LEU A 191 4.57 -14.13 9.49
N GLU A 192 5.19 -14.97 8.70
CA GLU A 192 6.55 -14.74 8.18
C GLU A 192 6.46 -14.11 6.79
N TYR A 193 7.23 -13.04 6.56
CA TYR A 193 7.32 -12.33 5.29
C TYR A 193 8.78 -12.16 4.89
N ASN A 194 9.08 -12.41 3.61
CA ASN A 194 10.42 -12.17 3.08
C ASN A 194 10.48 -10.79 2.42
N ILE A 195 11.32 -9.89 2.96
CA ILE A 195 11.45 -8.51 2.50
C ILE A 195 11.99 -8.43 1.07
N ASP A 196 12.90 -9.33 0.69
CA ASP A 196 13.53 -9.30 -0.62
C ASP A 196 12.53 -9.72 -1.70
N SER A 197 11.68 -10.72 -1.43
CA SER A 197 10.58 -11.12 -2.32
C SER A 197 9.52 -10.02 -2.47
N ILE A 198 9.25 -9.25 -1.41
CA ILE A 198 8.35 -8.09 -1.51
C ILE A 198 8.99 -6.99 -2.36
N ARG A 199 10.29 -6.70 -2.20
CA ARG A 199 11.02 -5.69 -2.98
C ARG A 199 11.14 -6.04 -4.45
N SER A 200 11.31 -7.33 -4.78
CA SER A 200 11.35 -7.80 -6.17
C SER A 200 9.96 -7.84 -6.83
N GLY A 201 8.89 -7.69 -6.04
CA GLY A 201 7.51 -7.78 -6.53
C GLY A 201 6.99 -9.21 -6.68
N GLU A 202 7.73 -10.21 -6.18
CA GLU A 202 7.32 -11.62 -6.17
C GLU A 202 6.29 -11.91 -5.07
N ALA A 203 6.28 -11.10 -4.00
CA ALA A 203 5.31 -11.18 -2.91
C ALA A 203 4.61 -9.85 -2.69
N LEU A 204 3.36 -9.92 -2.22
CA LEU A 204 2.59 -8.72 -1.87
C LEU A 204 3.10 -8.11 -0.57
N ASP A 205 3.10 -6.78 -0.50
CA ASP A 205 3.41 -6.02 0.72
C ASP A 205 2.17 -6.00 1.62
N PRO A 206 2.18 -6.71 2.77
CA PRO A 206 0.99 -6.87 3.58
C PRO A 206 0.65 -5.59 4.35
N PRO A 207 -0.65 -5.27 4.48
CA PRO A 207 -1.11 -4.19 5.34
C PRO A 207 -0.97 -4.58 6.81
N LEU A 208 -0.43 -3.66 7.62
CA LEU A 208 -0.36 -3.79 9.07
C LEU A 208 -1.65 -3.30 9.72
N GLN A 209 -1.94 -3.86 10.89
CA GLN A 209 -3.11 -3.51 11.70
C GLN A 209 -2.65 -2.97 13.06
N ASN A 210 -3.60 -2.31 13.74
CA ASN A 210 -3.36 -1.85 15.10
C ASN A 210 -2.96 -2.99 16.03
N GLY A 211 -1.89 -2.78 16.80
CA GLY A 211 -1.35 -3.77 17.73
C GLY A 211 -0.43 -4.80 17.10
N ASP A 212 -0.15 -4.74 15.80
CA ASP A 212 0.84 -5.62 15.19
C ASP A 212 2.24 -5.35 15.77
N VAL A 213 2.99 -6.44 15.94
CA VAL A 213 4.39 -6.40 16.35
C VAL A 213 5.24 -6.98 15.23
N VAL A 214 6.05 -6.13 14.62
CA VAL A 214 6.98 -6.49 13.55
C VAL A 214 8.33 -6.79 14.17
N VAL A 215 8.82 -8.01 14.03
CA VAL A 215 10.11 -8.46 14.55
C VAL A 215 11.04 -8.74 13.40
N VAL A 216 12.16 -8.04 13.36
CA VAL A 216 13.24 -8.24 12.39
C VAL A 216 14.36 -9.03 13.07
N PRO A 217 14.46 -10.36 12.85
CA PRO A 217 15.51 -11.16 13.50
C PRO A 217 16.89 -10.81 12.94
N THR A 218 17.92 -11.12 13.73
CA THR A 218 19.30 -11.13 13.22
C THR A 218 19.51 -12.33 12.29
N SER A 219 20.37 -12.18 11.30
CA SER A 219 20.75 -13.28 10.39
C SER A 219 21.28 -14.51 11.13
N THR A 220 21.91 -14.32 12.29
CA THR A 220 22.41 -15.40 13.16
C THR A 220 21.32 -16.01 14.04
N GLY A 221 20.24 -15.27 14.32
CA GLY A 221 19.14 -15.73 15.19
C GLY A 221 18.10 -16.60 14.51
N LYS A 222 18.20 -16.79 13.20
CA LYS A 222 17.25 -17.55 12.37
C LYS A 222 16.97 -18.97 12.91
N PHE A 223 18.00 -19.63 13.42
CA PHE A 223 17.90 -21.00 13.96
C PHE A 223 17.12 -21.09 15.27
N ILE A 224 17.25 -20.12 16.15
CA ILE A 224 16.60 -20.12 17.47
C ILE A 224 15.12 -19.82 17.32
N PHE A 225 14.77 -18.88 16.43
CA PHE A 225 13.41 -18.42 16.24
C PHE A 225 12.52 -19.46 15.53
N GLN A 226 13.04 -20.16 14.53
CA GLN A 226 12.33 -21.26 13.86
C GLN A 226 12.01 -22.43 14.80
N SER A 227 12.85 -22.65 15.82
CA SER A 227 12.61 -23.69 16.84
C SER A 227 11.47 -23.31 17.77
N LEU A 228 11.31 -22.02 18.10
CA LEU A 228 10.22 -21.50 18.94
C LEU A 228 8.86 -21.55 18.23
N LEU A 229 8.81 -21.25 16.94
CA LEU A 229 7.57 -21.28 16.13
C LEU A 229 7.03 -22.72 15.96
N LYS A 230 7.90 -23.72 15.92
CA LYS A 230 7.48 -25.12 15.83
C LYS A 230 6.82 -25.66 17.10
N THR A 231 6.99 -24.99 18.24
CA THR A 231 6.39 -25.37 19.54
C THR A 231 5.09 -24.63 19.84
N VAL A 232 4.75 -23.59 19.10
CA VAL A 232 3.44 -22.94 19.22
C VAL A 232 2.50 -23.66 18.24
N PRO A 233 1.40 -24.29 18.71
CA PRO A 233 0.44 -24.89 17.81
C PRO A 233 -0.18 -23.76 16.97
N VAL A 234 0.28 -23.62 15.74
CA VAL A 234 -0.37 -22.80 14.74
C VAL A 234 -1.74 -23.43 14.53
N ALA A 235 -2.77 -22.81 15.09
CA ALA A 235 -4.13 -23.20 14.77
C ALA A 235 -4.29 -23.07 13.26
N ALA A 236 -4.35 -24.20 12.56
CA ALA A 236 -4.34 -24.34 11.10
C ALA A 236 -5.65 -23.84 10.45
N ASN A 237 -6.18 -22.70 10.85
CA ASN A 237 -7.46 -22.16 10.37
C ASN A 237 -7.41 -20.71 9.85
N VAL A 238 -6.25 -20.24 9.40
CA VAL A 238 -6.22 -18.94 8.68
C VAL A 238 -6.26 -19.18 7.17
N ARG A 239 -7.10 -20.09 6.69
CA ARG A 239 -7.23 -20.40 5.26
C ARG A 239 -8.55 -19.94 4.67
N SER A 240 -9.09 -18.84 5.09
CA SER A 240 -10.24 -18.27 4.37
C SER A 240 -10.72 -16.93 4.96
N VAL A 241 -9.91 -15.89 4.88
CA VAL A 241 -10.48 -14.53 4.88
C VAL A 241 -9.63 -13.69 3.93
N VAL A 242 -9.81 -13.95 2.66
CA VAL A 242 -9.58 -12.95 1.60
C VAL A 242 -10.92 -12.84 0.88
N PRO A 243 -11.57 -11.67 0.99
CA PRO A 243 -12.72 -11.39 0.13
C PRO A 243 -12.26 -11.15 -1.31
#